data_15ce078f030d53a9cd9cbe3f79c8e449
#
_entry.id   15ce078f030d53a9cd9cbe3f79c8e449
#
_cell.length_a   1.000
_cell.length_b   1.000
_cell.length_c   1.000
_cell.angle_alpha   90.00
_cell.angle_beta   90.00
_cell.angle_gamma   90.00
#
_symmetry.space_group_name_H-M   'P 1'
#
loop_
_entity.id
_entity.type
_entity.pdbx_description
1 polymer ?
#
loop_
_entity_poly.entity_id
_entity_poly.type
_entity_poly.pdbx_seq_one_letter_code
_entity_poly.pdbx_strand_id
1 'polypeptide(L)'
;MRHWLFKSEPDCYSFTDLENAPGQTTSWDGVRNYQARNFMRDDMKKGDLGFFYHSGKNPEIAGIVEIVREGHPDITAQDPEAGHFDPKATPGDPRWYMVDVRLVRSFVPPVPRAFLRRQP
;
A
#
# COMPACT_ATOMS: atom_id res chain seq x y z
N MET A 1 11.99 -2.22 14.00
CA MET A 1 11.44 -2.16 12.63
C MET A 1 10.41 -3.26 12.45
N ARG A 2 9.23 -2.89 11.95
CA ARG A 2 8.17 -3.86 11.65
C ARG A 2 8.08 -4.10 10.15
N HIS A 3 7.47 -5.22 9.79
CA HIS A 3 7.27 -5.60 8.40
C HIS A 3 5.77 -5.65 8.10
N TRP A 4 5.38 -5.13 6.94
CA TRP A 4 3.99 -5.00 6.55
C TRP A 4 3.74 -5.66 5.19
N LEU A 5 2.48 -5.85 4.86
CA LEU A 5 2.08 -6.40 3.57
C LEU A 5 1.19 -5.37 2.87
N PHE A 6 1.61 -4.93 1.69
CA PHE A 6 0.86 -3.99 0.87
C PHE A 6 0.27 -4.73 -0.32
N LYS A 7 -1.03 -5.00 -0.25
CA LYS A 7 -1.75 -5.74 -1.28
C LYS A 7 -2.35 -4.80 -2.31
N SER A 8 -2.12 -5.10 -3.58
CA SER A 8 -2.74 -4.37 -4.68
C SER A 8 -3.03 -5.32 -5.84
N GLU A 9 -4.16 -5.10 -6.52
CA GLU A 9 -4.41 -5.79 -7.78
C GLU A 9 -3.58 -5.13 -8.87
N PRO A 10 -2.90 -5.91 -9.74
CA PRO A 10 -2.07 -5.33 -10.80
C PRO A 10 -2.84 -4.41 -11.74
N ASP A 11 -4.14 -4.66 -11.92
CA ASP A 11 -4.97 -3.81 -12.78
C ASP A 11 -5.28 -2.47 -12.14
N CYS A 12 -5.18 -2.36 -10.82
CA CYS A 12 -5.41 -1.10 -10.10
C CYS A 12 -4.11 -0.34 -9.92
N TYR A 13 -3.10 -0.99 -9.34
CA TYR A 13 -1.78 -0.39 -9.17
C TYR A 13 -0.74 -1.50 -9.10
N SER A 14 0.08 -1.62 -10.14
CA SER A 14 1.10 -2.66 -10.23
C SER A 14 2.43 -2.19 -9.66
N PHE A 15 3.35 -3.14 -9.44
CA PHE A 15 4.71 -2.80 -9.05
C PHE A 15 5.43 -2.03 -10.16
N THR A 16 5.08 -2.31 -11.43
CA THR A 16 5.60 -1.54 -12.56
C THR A 16 5.15 -0.09 -12.49
N ASP A 17 3.91 0.18 -12.05
CA ASP A 17 3.45 1.55 -11.84
C ASP A 17 4.31 2.26 -10.80
N LEU A 18 4.68 1.57 -9.73
CA LEU A 18 5.55 2.12 -8.70
C LEU A 18 6.97 2.38 -9.25
N GLU A 19 7.50 1.45 -10.05
CA GLU A 19 8.82 1.61 -10.67
C GLU A 19 8.88 2.87 -11.53
N ASN A 20 7.77 3.22 -12.16
CA ASN A 20 7.65 4.38 -13.06
C ASN A 20 7.16 5.66 -12.36
N ALA A 21 6.81 5.57 -11.09
CA ALA A 21 6.34 6.73 -10.34
C ALA A 21 7.49 7.70 -10.04
N PRO A 22 7.21 9.01 -9.91
CA PRO A 22 8.24 9.98 -9.55
C PRO A 22 8.92 9.60 -8.24
N GLY A 23 10.27 9.49 -8.27
CA GLY A 23 11.04 9.06 -7.11
C GLY A 23 10.75 7.64 -6.66
N GLN A 24 10.07 6.84 -7.49
CA GLN A 24 9.63 5.48 -7.17
C GLN A 24 8.87 5.43 -5.84
N THR A 25 8.05 6.45 -5.62
CA THR A 25 7.30 6.67 -4.38
C THR A 25 5.84 6.89 -4.71
N THR A 26 4.97 6.37 -3.86
CA THR A 26 3.52 6.60 -4.00
C THR A 26 2.85 6.68 -2.64
N SER A 27 1.71 7.36 -2.60
CA SER A 27 0.84 7.35 -1.43
C SER A 27 -0.07 6.13 -1.52
N TRP A 28 -0.13 5.35 -0.45
CA TRP A 28 -0.93 4.12 -0.40
C TRP A 28 -2.35 4.46 0.02
N ASP A 29 -3.12 4.97 -0.93
CA ASP A 29 -4.50 5.43 -0.70
C ASP A 29 -5.53 4.32 -0.90
N GLY A 30 -6.79 4.65 -0.70
CA GLY A 30 -7.90 3.76 -1.04
C GLY A 30 -8.15 2.63 -0.06
N VAL A 31 -7.44 2.59 1.08
CA VAL A 31 -7.67 1.57 2.11
C VAL A 31 -8.97 1.88 2.84
N ARG A 32 -9.93 0.94 2.79
CA ARG A 32 -11.28 1.11 3.36
C ARG A 32 -11.62 0.00 4.35
N ASN A 33 -10.62 -0.43 5.13
CA ASN A 33 -10.75 -1.38 6.20
C ASN A 33 -10.24 -0.72 7.48
N TYR A 34 -11.05 -0.69 8.53
CA TYR A 34 -10.70 0.05 9.74
C TYR A 34 -9.47 -0.52 10.46
N GLN A 35 -9.28 -1.83 10.43
CA GLN A 35 -8.11 -2.43 11.06
C GLN A 35 -6.84 -2.00 10.32
N ALA A 36 -6.83 -2.06 9.01
CA ALA A 36 -5.70 -1.62 8.20
C ALA A 36 -5.47 -0.12 8.37
N ARG A 37 -6.55 0.68 8.41
CA ARG A 37 -6.48 2.11 8.66
C ARG A 37 -5.77 2.40 9.99
N ASN A 38 -6.11 1.65 11.03
CA ASN A 38 -5.51 1.84 12.36
C ASN A 38 -4.01 1.54 12.34
N PHE A 39 -3.59 0.50 11.61
CA PHE A 39 -2.16 0.21 11.44
C PHE A 39 -1.45 1.37 10.73
N MET A 40 -2.05 1.91 9.67
CA MET A 40 -1.45 3.01 8.91
C MET A 40 -1.38 4.29 9.72
N ARG A 41 -2.43 4.57 10.49
CA ARG A 41 -2.50 5.79 11.31
C ARG A 41 -1.56 5.73 12.52
N ASP A 42 -1.51 4.57 13.20
CA ASP A 42 -0.94 4.49 14.55
C ASP A 42 0.37 3.69 14.62
N ASP A 43 0.54 2.67 13.79
CA ASP A 43 1.61 1.68 13.96
C ASP A 43 2.69 1.71 12.90
N MET A 44 2.35 2.03 11.66
CA MET A 44 3.33 2.08 10.57
C MET A 44 4.24 3.29 10.73
N LYS A 45 5.55 3.04 10.78
CA LYS A 45 6.55 4.08 11.04
C LYS A 45 7.50 4.22 9.88
N LYS A 46 8.00 5.45 9.70
CA LYS A 46 9.04 5.73 8.72
C LYS A 46 10.22 4.80 8.94
N GLY A 47 10.68 4.16 7.87
CA GLY A 47 11.75 3.18 7.90
C GLY A 47 11.29 1.74 7.98
N ASP A 48 10.01 1.50 8.29
CA ASP A 48 9.45 0.15 8.24
C ASP A 48 9.44 -0.35 6.81
N LEU A 49 9.64 -1.67 6.66
CA LEU A 49 9.63 -2.32 5.34
C LEU A 49 8.32 -3.07 5.12
N GLY A 50 7.97 -3.24 3.86
CA GLY A 50 6.80 -4.02 3.50
C GLY A 50 7.02 -4.78 2.20
N PHE A 51 6.25 -5.87 2.03
CA PHE A 51 6.22 -6.58 0.77
C PHE A 51 5.11 -6.00 -0.10
N PHE A 52 5.45 -5.74 -1.36
CA PHE A 52 4.45 -5.34 -2.36
C PHE A 52 3.87 -6.62 -2.97
N TYR A 53 2.61 -6.88 -2.68
CA TYR A 53 1.94 -8.13 -3.03
C TYR A 53 0.88 -7.87 -4.10
N HIS A 54 1.03 -8.54 -5.24
CA HIS A 54 -0.02 -8.56 -6.27
C HIS A 54 -1.06 -9.60 -5.87
N SER A 55 -2.28 -9.15 -5.59
CA SER A 55 -3.40 -10.04 -5.34
C SER A 55 -4.13 -10.36 -6.64
N GLY A 56 -5.07 -11.29 -6.62
CA GLY A 56 -5.86 -11.64 -7.78
C GLY A 56 -5.53 -13.03 -8.32
N LYS A 57 -5.54 -13.18 -9.63
CA LYS A 57 -5.48 -14.48 -10.30
C LYS A 57 -4.14 -15.21 -10.09
N ASN A 58 -3.04 -14.48 -10.12
CA ASN A 58 -1.70 -15.04 -9.93
C ASN A 58 -0.99 -14.28 -8.80
N PRO A 59 -1.33 -14.60 -7.53
CA PRO A 59 -0.78 -13.85 -6.40
C PRO A 59 0.73 -14.03 -6.29
N GLU A 60 1.45 -12.92 -6.09
CA GLU A 60 2.91 -12.95 -6.02
C GLU A 60 3.44 -11.74 -5.25
N ILE A 61 4.63 -11.89 -4.65
CA ILE A 61 5.35 -10.76 -4.06
C ILE A 61 6.29 -10.20 -5.13
N ALA A 62 6.06 -8.93 -5.49
CA ALA A 62 6.81 -8.29 -6.57
C ALA A 62 8.08 -7.60 -6.07
N GLY A 63 8.13 -7.21 -4.81
CA GLY A 63 9.30 -6.54 -4.28
C GLY A 63 9.13 -6.05 -2.86
N ILE A 64 10.06 -5.19 -2.45
CA ILE A 64 10.09 -4.60 -1.11
C ILE A 64 9.96 -3.09 -1.23
N VAL A 65 9.16 -2.49 -0.35
CA VAL A 65 8.99 -1.05 -0.23
C VAL A 65 9.34 -0.60 1.19
N GLU A 66 9.63 0.68 1.35
CA GLU A 66 9.91 1.30 2.64
C GLU A 66 8.91 2.42 2.89
N ILE A 67 8.42 2.52 4.12
CA ILE A 67 7.55 3.63 4.52
C ILE A 67 8.44 4.88 4.67
N VAL A 68 8.15 5.91 3.86
CA VAL A 68 8.91 7.15 3.87
C VAL A 68 8.12 8.32 4.43
N ARG A 69 6.82 8.17 4.62
CA ARG A 69 5.96 9.14 5.30
C ARG A 69 4.90 8.39 6.11
N GLU A 70 4.81 8.74 7.39
CA GLU A 70 3.87 8.10 8.31
C GLU A 70 2.42 8.51 8.03
N GLY A 71 1.48 7.90 8.74
CA GLY A 71 0.06 8.07 8.49
C GLY A 71 -0.39 9.52 8.40
N HIS A 72 -1.08 9.84 7.32
CA HIS A 72 -1.68 11.15 7.07
C HIS A 72 -3.03 10.94 6.38
N PRO A 73 -3.93 11.93 6.43
CA PRO A 73 -5.27 11.75 5.89
C PRO A 73 -5.26 11.40 4.40
N ASP A 74 -6.09 10.43 4.04
CA ASP A 74 -6.30 10.04 2.65
C ASP A 74 -7.30 11.02 2.03
N ILE A 75 -6.78 12.02 1.31
CA ILE A 75 -7.61 13.05 0.71
C ILE A 75 -8.49 12.53 -0.43
N THR A 76 -8.17 11.37 -1.01
CA THR A 76 -9.03 10.80 -2.06
C THR A 76 -10.39 10.38 -1.50
N ALA A 77 -10.49 10.11 -0.19
CA ALA A 77 -11.76 9.79 0.45
C ALA A 77 -12.72 10.99 0.46
N GLN A 78 -12.18 12.21 0.36
CA GLN A 78 -12.97 13.45 0.41
C GLN A 78 -13.28 14.01 -0.99
N ASP A 79 -12.77 13.38 -2.03
CA ASP A 79 -12.95 13.81 -3.40
C ASP A 79 -14.07 13.00 -4.08
N PRO A 80 -15.23 13.64 -4.41
CA PRO A 80 -16.34 12.92 -5.05
C PRO A 80 -15.98 12.28 -6.40
N GLU A 81 -14.94 12.75 -7.06
CA GLU A 81 -14.50 12.21 -8.35
C GLU A 81 -13.50 11.09 -8.21
N ALA A 82 -12.94 10.88 -7.02
CA ALA A 82 -12.02 9.78 -6.77
C ALA A 82 -12.78 8.46 -6.61
N GLY A 83 -12.19 7.37 -7.10
CA GLY A 83 -12.82 6.04 -7.02
C GLY A 83 -13.02 5.51 -5.61
N HIS A 84 -12.42 6.14 -4.61
CA HIS A 84 -12.49 5.72 -3.20
C HIS A 84 -13.21 6.72 -2.32
N PHE A 85 -14.07 7.56 -2.91
CA PHE A 85 -14.80 8.59 -2.18
C PHE A 85 -15.65 8.00 -1.07
N ASP A 86 -15.58 8.60 0.13
CA ASP A 86 -16.44 8.29 1.26
C ASP A 86 -17.12 9.59 1.70
N PRO A 87 -18.45 9.72 1.51
CA PRO A 87 -19.15 10.95 1.84
C PRO A 87 -19.11 11.30 3.33
N LYS A 88 -18.75 10.35 4.19
CA LYS A 88 -18.61 10.59 5.63
C LYS A 88 -17.24 11.15 6.01
N ALA A 89 -16.25 11.09 5.10
CA ALA A 89 -14.92 11.65 5.34
C ALA A 89 -14.94 13.16 5.10
N THR A 90 -14.41 13.91 6.07
CA THR A 90 -14.35 15.38 6.00
C THR A 90 -13.00 15.85 6.51
N PRO A 91 -12.61 17.11 6.23
CA PRO A 91 -11.34 17.63 6.78
C PRO A 91 -11.27 17.57 8.32
N GLY A 92 -12.40 17.69 9.01
CA GLY A 92 -12.45 17.59 10.47
C GLY A 92 -12.48 16.16 10.98
N ASP A 93 -12.91 15.21 10.14
CA ASP A 93 -12.94 13.78 10.45
C ASP A 93 -12.57 13.01 9.16
N PRO A 94 -11.27 12.90 8.87
CA PRO A 94 -10.83 12.29 7.61
C PRO A 94 -11.11 10.79 7.51
N ARG A 95 -11.32 10.11 8.63
CA ARG A 95 -11.62 8.66 8.75
C ARG A 95 -10.55 7.75 8.18
N TRP A 96 -10.06 8.04 6.97
CA TRP A 96 -9.14 7.18 6.24
C TRP A 96 -7.77 7.81 6.17
N TYR A 97 -6.75 6.98 6.30
CA TYR A 97 -5.36 7.41 6.34
C TYR A 97 -4.55 6.64 5.32
N MET A 98 -3.44 7.21 4.92
CA MET A 98 -2.49 6.59 4.00
C MET A 98 -1.07 6.83 4.49
N VAL A 99 -0.16 5.99 4.03
CA VAL A 99 1.28 6.18 4.22
C VAL A 99 1.90 6.32 2.84
N ASP A 100 3.10 6.92 2.78
CA ASP A 100 3.85 6.96 1.53
C ASP A 100 4.91 5.87 1.57
N VAL A 101 5.06 5.14 0.47
CA VAL A 101 6.03 4.06 0.34
C VAL A 101 6.92 4.29 -0.87
N ARG A 102 8.18 3.86 -0.75
CA ARG A 102 9.18 3.96 -1.81
C ARG A 102 9.73 2.58 -2.12
N LEU A 103 9.95 2.32 -3.40
CA LEU A 103 10.54 1.07 -3.86
C LEU A 103 11.95 0.91 -3.32
N VAL A 104 12.24 -0.25 -2.72
CA VAL A 104 13.56 -0.60 -2.22
C VAL A 104 14.21 -1.66 -3.11
N ARG A 105 13.47 -2.69 -3.47
CA ARG A 105 14.01 -3.82 -4.23
C ARG A 105 12.92 -4.49 -5.06
N SER A 106 13.26 -4.81 -6.31
CA SER A 106 12.41 -5.62 -7.18
C SER A 106 12.82 -7.08 -7.09
N PHE A 107 11.84 -7.98 -7.05
CA PHE A 107 12.10 -9.42 -7.18
C PHE A 107 11.93 -9.83 -8.64
N VAL A 108 12.99 -10.37 -9.23
CA VAL A 108 12.99 -10.81 -10.64
C VAL A 108 13.52 -12.23 -10.68
N PRO A 109 12.65 -13.23 -10.90
CA PRO A 109 11.21 -13.11 -11.04
C PRO A 109 10.50 -12.84 -9.72
N PRO A 110 9.23 -12.35 -9.74
CA PRO A 110 8.43 -12.23 -8.51
C PRO A 110 8.26 -13.57 -7.82
N VAL A 111 8.01 -13.54 -6.49
CA VAL A 111 7.87 -14.76 -5.69
C VAL A 111 6.39 -15.14 -5.62
N PRO A 112 5.96 -16.24 -6.26
CA PRO A 112 4.56 -16.66 -6.23
C PRO A 112 4.10 -17.05 -4.83
N ARG A 113 2.83 -16.74 -4.50
CA ARG A 113 2.25 -17.14 -3.22
C ARG A 113 2.31 -18.66 -3.02
N ALA A 114 2.12 -19.42 -4.08
CA ALA A 114 2.20 -20.89 -4.01
C ALA A 114 3.58 -21.36 -3.53
N PHE A 115 4.65 -20.67 -3.93
CA PHE A 115 6.00 -20.96 -3.45
C PHE A 115 6.12 -20.67 -1.96
N LEU A 116 5.59 -19.55 -1.52
CA LEU A 116 5.64 -19.15 -0.10
C LEU A 116 4.92 -20.15 0.80
N ARG A 117 3.80 -20.72 0.33
CA ARG A 117 3.04 -21.70 1.10
C ARG A 117 3.78 -23.02 1.28
N ARG A 118 4.79 -23.31 0.47
CA ARG A 118 5.60 -24.55 0.58
C ARG A 118 6.76 -24.38 1.53
N GLN A 119 7.03 -23.17 1.97
CA GLN A 119 8.13 -22.92 2.91
C GLN A 119 7.68 -23.20 4.34
N PRO A 120 8.48 -23.92 5.12
CA PRO A 120 8.16 -24.18 6.53
C PRO A 120 8.14 -22.91 7.38
#